data_62de6cd1912a523a72f6422282ea712f
#
_entry.id   62de6cd1912a523a72f6422282ea712f
#
_cell.length_a   1.000
_cell.length_b   1.000
_cell.length_c   1.000
_cell.angle_alpha   90.00
_cell.angle_beta   90.00
_cell.angle_gamma   90.00
#
_symmetry.space_group_name_H-M   'P 1'
#
loop_
_entity.id
_entity.type
_entity.pdbx_description
1 polymer ?
#
loop_
_entity_poly.entity_id
_entity_poly.type
_entity_poly.pdbx_seq_one_letter_code
_entity_poly.pdbx_strand_id
1 'polypeptide(L)'
;MNLPVIVENKYPTIEEIVKALGVNRDILAPDDEIQDAWNSLPSVLKKVPKDKLSKGLVKMCVSVSVGLFDSAINYVWNSSIIELRNKVKNFGLNIVGQLLSKNDFDESKLNDLKDSELLDLCLKLNLITEDGFFFLDQCREIRNNFSAAHPTIGEIDNHEFINFSNRCIKYALSNENNPVGIHISEFLNILKNSKFSQEQQSMWIEKLSKTHDAQKEMLFSTLHGLYCDKDSSEETRVNSLNLCKAFKDSFSPNVKSNLI
;
A
#
# COMPACT_ATOMS: atom_id res chain seq x y z
N MET A 1 11.63 28.80 -31.37
CA MET A 1 10.95 29.00 -30.06
C MET A 1 12.01 29.26 -29.02
N ASN A 2 11.98 30.40 -28.33
CA ASN A 2 12.96 30.74 -27.31
C ASN A 2 12.24 30.72 -25.95
N LEU A 3 12.68 29.85 -25.06
CA LEU A 3 12.20 29.85 -23.67
C LEU A 3 12.75 31.04 -22.91
N PRO A 4 12.03 31.57 -21.90
CA PRO A 4 12.55 32.60 -21.00
C PRO A 4 13.85 32.16 -20.34
N VAL A 5 14.81 33.08 -20.22
CA VAL A 5 16.14 32.81 -19.66
C VAL A 5 16.09 32.98 -18.14
N ILE A 6 16.67 32.03 -17.39
CA ILE A 6 16.87 32.17 -15.94
C ILE A 6 18.01 33.18 -15.73
N VAL A 7 17.71 34.32 -15.12
CA VAL A 7 18.68 35.40 -14.84
C VAL A 7 18.78 35.57 -13.31
N GLU A 8 19.99 35.51 -12.79
CA GLU A 8 20.30 35.79 -11.36
C GLU A 8 19.37 35.12 -10.34
N ASN A 9 19.09 33.81 -10.49
CA ASN A 9 18.17 33.04 -9.68
C ASN A 9 16.69 33.47 -9.74
N LYS A 10 16.30 34.32 -10.70
CA LYS A 10 14.89 34.57 -11.02
C LYS A 10 14.41 33.55 -12.04
N TYR A 11 13.54 32.70 -11.61
CA TYR A 11 12.87 31.74 -12.51
C TYR A 11 11.73 32.43 -13.25
N PRO A 12 11.50 32.06 -14.54
CA PRO A 12 10.37 32.61 -15.29
C PRO A 12 9.04 32.22 -14.60
N THR A 13 8.07 33.13 -14.69
CA THR A 13 6.71 32.86 -14.24
C THR A 13 6.00 31.88 -15.18
N ILE A 14 4.90 31.30 -14.72
CA ILE A 14 4.07 30.42 -15.55
C ILE A 14 3.57 31.16 -16.77
N GLU A 15 3.13 32.41 -16.62
CA GLU A 15 2.65 33.29 -17.72
C GLU A 15 3.71 33.51 -18.76
N GLU A 16 4.95 33.74 -18.35
CA GLU A 16 6.09 33.91 -19.29
C GLU A 16 6.36 32.61 -20.06
N ILE A 17 6.26 31.46 -19.40
CA ILE A 17 6.47 30.15 -20.02
C ILE A 17 5.37 29.84 -21.04
N VAL A 18 4.08 29.90 -20.63
CA VAL A 18 2.96 29.59 -21.53
C VAL A 18 2.90 30.54 -22.73
N LYS A 19 3.22 31.84 -22.52
CA LYS A 19 3.32 32.81 -23.58
C LYS A 19 4.46 32.50 -24.57
N ALA A 20 5.62 32.11 -24.07
CA ALA A 20 6.76 31.74 -24.92
C ALA A 20 6.47 30.49 -25.77
N LEU A 21 5.65 29.57 -25.24
CA LEU A 21 5.23 28.33 -25.90
C LEU A 21 4.02 28.54 -26.82
N GLY A 22 3.34 29.72 -26.76
CA GLY A 22 2.15 30.01 -27.54
C GLY A 22 0.92 29.23 -27.16
N VAL A 23 0.82 28.80 -25.88
CA VAL A 23 -0.34 28.07 -25.32
C VAL A 23 -1.08 28.93 -24.31
N ASN A 24 -2.34 28.62 -24.08
CA ASN A 24 -3.14 29.31 -23.07
C ASN A 24 -2.83 28.82 -21.63
N ARG A 25 -3.08 29.71 -20.65
CA ARG A 25 -2.98 29.40 -19.23
C ARG A 25 -3.99 28.31 -18.78
N ASP A 26 -5.10 28.16 -19.50
CA ASP A 26 -6.17 27.20 -19.27
C ASP A 26 -5.78 25.72 -19.45
N ILE A 27 -4.56 25.45 -19.93
CA ILE A 27 -3.95 24.11 -19.87
C ILE A 27 -3.61 23.67 -18.44
N LEU A 28 -3.61 24.58 -17.49
CA LEU A 28 -3.41 24.30 -16.06
C LEU A 28 -4.72 24.54 -15.31
N ALA A 29 -4.85 23.97 -14.12
CA ALA A 29 -6.03 24.19 -13.29
C ALA A 29 -6.33 25.69 -13.07
N PRO A 30 -7.60 26.09 -12.92
CA PRO A 30 -8.02 27.45 -12.56
C PRO A 30 -7.43 27.90 -11.22
N ASP A 31 -7.23 29.22 -11.07
CA ASP A 31 -6.58 29.77 -9.88
C ASP A 31 -7.38 29.56 -8.61
N ASP A 32 -8.71 29.53 -8.67
CA ASP A 32 -9.60 29.22 -7.56
C ASP A 32 -9.44 27.77 -7.11
N GLU A 33 -9.37 26.80 -8.03
CA GLU A 33 -9.11 25.40 -7.73
C GLU A 33 -7.72 25.20 -7.10
N ILE A 34 -6.69 25.89 -7.63
CA ILE A 34 -5.34 25.86 -7.03
C ILE A 34 -5.38 26.36 -5.60
N GLN A 35 -6.08 27.49 -5.37
CA GLN A 35 -6.18 28.09 -4.04
C GLN A 35 -6.92 27.16 -3.07
N ASP A 36 -8.01 26.52 -3.49
CA ASP A 36 -8.79 25.60 -2.67
C ASP A 36 -7.99 24.34 -2.31
N ALA A 37 -7.29 23.75 -3.31
CA ALA A 37 -6.39 22.65 -3.06
C ALA A 37 -5.26 23.04 -2.08
N TRP A 38 -4.64 24.21 -2.28
CA TRP A 38 -3.57 24.71 -1.43
C TRP A 38 -4.02 24.93 0.00
N ASN A 39 -5.21 25.51 0.22
CA ASN A 39 -5.79 25.72 1.54
C ASN A 39 -6.10 24.40 2.27
N SER A 40 -6.42 23.35 1.52
CA SER A 40 -6.73 22.00 2.05
C SER A 40 -5.50 21.18 2.41
N LEU A 41 -4.37 21.37 1.70
CA LEU A 41 -3.14 20.61 1.85
C LEU A 41 -2.59 20.53 3.28
N PRO A 42 -2.54 21.61 4.09
CA PRO A 42 -2.01 21.53 5.45
C PRO A 42 -2.76 20.52 6.33
N SER A 43 -4.08 20.41 6.15
CA SER A 43 -4.91 19.46 6.90
C SER A 43 -4.63 18.02 6.53
N VAL A 44 -4.30 17.77 5.28
CA VAL A 44 -3.97 16.46 4.72
C VAL A 44 -2.56 16.05 5.14
N LEU A 45 -1.57 16.94 4.95
CA LEU A 45 -0.16 16.69 5.27
C LEU A 45 0.10 16.54 6.77
N LYS A 46 -0.69 17.16 7.64
CA LYS A 46 -0.60 17.02 9.11
C LYS A 46 -0.72 15.56 9.57
N LYS A 47 -1.37 14.71 8.78
CA LYS A 47 -1.54 13.28 9.08
C LYS A 47 -0.30 12.44 8.73
N VAL A 48 0.65 12.99 7.99
CA VAL A 48 1.89 12.30 7.62
C VAL A 48 2.89 12.40 8.77
N PRO A 49 3.40 11.26 9.29
CA PRO A 49 4.48 11.27 10.27
C PRO A 49 5.72 12.00 9.74
N LYS A 50 6.43 12.70 10.62
CA LYS A 50 7.59 13.53 10.23
C LYS A 50 8.70 12.76 9.53
N ASP A 51 8.94 11.53 9.94
CA ASP A 51 9.92 10.60 9.37
C ASP A 51 9.53 10.11 7.96
N LYS A 52 8.27 10.28 7.57
CA LYS A 52 7.74 9.89 6.24
C LYS A 52 7.58 11.08 5.29
N LEU A 53 7.92 12.28 5.71
CA LEU A 53 7.96 13.44 4.84
C LEU A 53 9.07 13.26 3.80
N SER A 54 8.68 13.03 2.56
CA SER A 54 9.58 12.68 1.46
C SER A 54 9.74 13.80 0.44
N LYS A 55 10.81 13.70 -0.38
CA LYS A 55 10.99 14.59 -1.55
C LYS A 55 9.80 14.52 -2.51
N GLY A 56 9.10 13.38 -2.58
CA GLY A 56 7.90 13.20 -3.39
C GLY A 56 6.78 14.13 -2.94
N LEU A 57 6.52 14.21 -1.62
CA LEU A 57 5.48 15.11 -1.09
C LEU A 57 5.81 16.60 -1.32
N VAL A 58 7.10 16.98 -1.27
CA VAL A 58 7.49 18.35 -1.64
C VAL A 58 7.19 18.63 -3.11
N LYS A 59 7.54 17.71 -4.00
CA LYS A 59 7.24 17.84 -5.45
C LYS A 59 5.73 17.89 -5.71
N MET A 60 4.94 17.10 -4.97
CA MET A 60 3.48 17.18 -5.00
C MET A 60 3.00 18.61 -4.69
N CYS A 61 3.45 19.20 -3.58
CA CYS A 61 3.08 20.58 -3.22
C CYS A 61 3.47 21.59 -4.31
N VAL A 62 4.66 21.47 -4.88
CA VAL A 62 5.09 22.33 -6.00
C VAL A 62 4.18 22.16 -7.22
N SER A 63 3.82 20.94 -7.58
CA SER A 63 2.89 20.68 -8.69
C SER A 63 1.52 21.30 -8.44
N VAL A 64 1.00 21.20 -7.21
CA VAL A 64 -0.28 21.83 -6.83
C VAL A 64 -0.21 23.35 -6.95
N SER A 65 0.89 23.98 -6.50
CA SER A 65 1.02 25.45 -6.52
C SER A 65 1.02 26.05 -7.92
N VAL A 66 1.20 25.22 -8.94
CA VAL A 66 1.18 25.62 -10.36
C VAL A 66 0.02 25.01 -11.15
N GLY A 67 -0.92 24.31 -10.48
CA GLY A 67 -2.11 23.74 -11.11
C GLY A 67 -1.87 22.44 -11.89
N LEU A 68 -0.82 21.68 -11.57
CA LEU A 68 -0.51 20.39 -12.18
C LEU A 68 -0.99 19.24 -11.27
N PHE A 69 -2.31 19.08 -11.12
CA PHE A 69 -2.90 18.07 -10.24
C PHE A 69 -2.66 16.64 -10.73
N ASP A 70 -2.65 16.42 -12.04
CA ASP A 70 -2.32 15.16 -12.70
C ASP A 70 -0.88 14.70 -12.40
N SER A 71 0.06 15.64 -12.31
CA SER A 71 1.44 15.39 -11.87
C SER A 71 1.52 15.19 -10.36
N ALA A 72 0.75 15.96 -9.59
CA ALA A 72 0.73 15.89 -8.14
C ALA A 72 0.29 14.51 -7.63
N ILE A 73 -0.74 13.87 -8.25
CA ILE A 73 -1.18 12.51 -7.88
C ILE A 73 -0.08 11.47 -8.08
N ASN A 74 0.76 11.60 -9.11
CA ASN A 74 1.89 10.70 -9.30
C ASN A 74 2.90 10.77 -8.14
N TYR A 75 3.18 11.97 -7.64
CA TYR A 75 4.15 12.15 -6.55
C TYR A 75 3.65 11.57 -5.22
N VAL A 76 2.38 11.79 -4.86
CA VAL A 76 1.82 11.20 -3.63
C VAL A 76 1.64 9.70 -3.76
N TRP A 77 1.23 9.19 -4.94
CA TRP A 77 1.14 7.76 -5.20
C TRP A 77 2.50 7.07 -5.05
N ASN A 78 3.52 7.58 -5.73
CA ASN A 78 4.86 7.01 -5.64
C ASN A 78 5.41 7.02 -4.20
N SER A 79 5.12 8.08 -3.43
CA SER A 79 5.47 8.13 -2.01
C SER A 79 4.75 7.03 -1.21
N SER A 80 3.49 6.75 -1.54
CA SER A 80 2.69 5.70 -0.91
C SER A 80 3.23 4.30 -1.25
N ILE A 81 3.54 4.04 -2.50
CA ILE A 81 4.11 2.75 -2.96
C ILE A 81 5.48 2.49 -2.30
N ILE A 82 6.34 3.50 -2.21
CA ILE A 82 7.63 3.39 -1.52
C ILE A 82 7.40 3.02 -0.04
N GLU A 83 6.47 3.67 0.62
CA GLU A 83 6.17 3.38 2.03
C GLU A 83 5.56 1.98 2.22
N LEU A 84 4.67 1.54 1.34
CA LEU A 84 4.15 0.17 1.39
C LEU A 84 5.26 -0.87 1.22
N ARG A 85 6.21 -0.65 0.30
CA ARG A 85 7.40 -1.50 0.16
C ARG A 85 8.26 -1.48 1.43
N ASN A 86 8.44 -0.33 2.07
CA ASN A 86 9.15 -0.24 3.35
C ASN A 86 8.42 -1.02 4.46
N LYS A 87 7.10 -0.96 4.53
CA LYS A 87 6.31 -1.77 5.48
C LYS A 87 6.55 -3.27 5.26
N VAL A 88 6.57 -3.75 4.00
CA VAL A 88 6.89 -5.15 3.67
C VAL A 88 8.34 -5.51 4.04
N LYS A 89 9.30 -4.63 3.77
CA LYS A 89 10.71 -4.85 4.20
C LYS A 89 10.83 -4.96 5.72
N ASN A 90 10.17 -4.07 6.44
CA ASN A 90 10.19 -4.06 7.91
C ASN A 90 9.48 -5.26 8.52
N PHE A 91 8.49 -5.83 7.80
CA PHE A 91 7.85 -7.08 8.19
C PHE A 91 8.83 -8.27 8.12
N GLY A 92 9.77 -8.25 7.18
CA GLY A 92 10.82 -9.25 6.99
C GLY A 92 10.65 -10.07 5.71
N LEU A 93 11.52 -9.85 4.71
CA LEU A 93 11.42 -10.48 3.39
C LEU A 93 11.51 -12.02 3.43
N ASN A 94 12.30 -12.58 4.34
CA ASN A 94 12.39 -14.02 4.57
C ASN A 94 11.06 -14.62 5.07
N ILE A 95 10.34 -13.90 5.93
CA ILE A 95 9.01 -14.33 6.40
C ILE A 95 8.01 -14.25 5.24
N VAL A 96 8.04 -13.16 4.47
CA VAL A 96 7.21 -13.00 3.27
C VAL A 96 7.47 -14.14 2.28
N GLY A 97 8.74 -14.49 2.04
CA GLY A 97 9.11 -15.60 1.18
C GLY A 97 8.52 -16.93 1.65
N GLN A 98 8.57 -17.23 2.95
CA GLN A 98 7.95 -18.42 3.53
C GLN A 98 6.43 -18.43 3.33
N LEU A 99 5.75 -17.30 3.60
CA LEU A 99 4.30 -17.16 3.47
C LEU A 99 3.82 -17.31 2.02
N LEU A 100 4.63 -16.85 1.06
CA LEU A 100 4.34 -16.97 -0.37
C LEU A 100 4.83 -18.30 -0.98
N SER A 101 5.46 -19.19 -0.20
CA SER A 101 6.15 -20.39 -0.69
C SER A 101 7.20 -20.07 -1.76
N LYS A 102 7.89 -18.94 -1.61
CA LYS A 102 8.95 -18.43 -2.49
C LYS A 102 10.21 -18.20 -1.67
N ASN A 103 11.04 -19.23 -1.52
CA ASN A 103 12.25 -19.22 -0.67
C ASN A 103 13.32 -18.18 -1.07
N ASP A 104 13.20 -17.61 -2.26
CA ASP A 104 14.13 -16.64 -2.84
C ASP A 104 13.54 -15.23 -2.93
N PHE A 105 12.49 -14.91 -2.13
CA PHE A 105 11.88 -13.58 -2.11
C PHE A 105 12.79 -12.56 -1.44
N ASP A 106 13.29 -11.62 -2.25
CA ASP A 106 14.24 -10.58 -1.86
C ASP A 106 13.72 -9.17 -2.21
N GLU A 107 14.57 -8.17 -1.99
CA GLU A 107 14.24 -6.78 -2.29
C GLU A 107 14.02 -6.53 -3.79
N SER A 108 14.74 -7.23 -4.67
CA SER A 108 14.55 -7.10 -6.12
C SER A 108 13.15 -7.57 -6.50
N LYS A 109 12.75 -8.75 -6.04
CA LYS A 109 11.40 -9.29 -6.30
C LYS A 109 10.29 -8.45 -5.71
N LEU A 110 10.51 -7.83 -4.53
CA LEU A 110 9.56 -6.86 -3.96
C LEU A 110 9.44 -5.62 -4.85
N ASN A 111 10.55 -5.13 -5.40
CA ASN A 111 10.53 -3.94 -6.27
C ASN A 111 9.90 -4.22 -7.64
N ASP A 112 9.97 -5.47 -8.12
CA ASP A 112 9.38 -5.92 -9.39
C ASP A 112 7.86 -6.14 -9.30
N LEU A 113 7.28 -6.19 -8.09
CA LEU A 113 5.84 -6.32 -7.93
C LEU A 113 5.11 -5.15 -8.57
N LYS A 114 4.08 -5.44 -9.34
CA LYS A 114 3.12 -4.43 -9.80
C LYS A 114 2.41 -3.81 -8.59
N ASP A 115 1.93 -2.59 -8.74
CA ASP A 115 1.23 -1.89 -7.66
C ASP A 115 0.04 -2.71 -7.11
N SER A 116 -0.73 -3.38 -7.98
CA SER A 116 -1.84 -4.25 -7.57
C SER A 116 -1.38 -5.47 -6.74
N GLU A 117 -0.27 -6.08 -7.12
CA GLU A 117 0.30 -7.23 -6.40
C GLU A 117 0.86 -6.79 -5.03
N LEU A 118 1.45 -5.59 -4.97
CA LEU A 118 1.93 -5.01 -3.71
C LEU A 118 0.78 -4.70 -2.76
N LEU A 119 -0.34 -4.15 -3.25
CA LEU A 119 -1.53 -3.89 -2.43
C LEU A 119 -2.12 -5.19 -1.88
N ASP A 120 -2.26 -6.23 -2.72
CA ASP A 120 -2.75 -7.56 -2.30
C ASP A 120 -1.82 -8.17 -1.24
N LEU A 121 -0.50 -8.09 -1.45
CA LEU A 121 0.48 -8.55 -0.46
C LEU A 121 0.35 -7.78 0.86
N CYS A 122 0.24 -6.45 0.82
CA CYS A 122 0.08 -5.63 2.02
C CYS A 122 -1.21 -5.97 2.79
N LEU A 123 -2.30 -6.25 2.10
CA LEU A 123 -3.54 -6.71 2.71
C LEU A 123 -3.35 -8.06 3.40
N LYS A 124 -2.79 -9.06 2.71
CA LYS A 124 -2.51 -10.40 3.25
C LYS A 124 -1.61 -10.36 4.48
N LEU A 125 -0.60 -9.50 4.46
CA LEU A 125 0.31 -9.29 5.58
C LEU A 125 -0.28 -8.44 6.74
N ASN A 126 -1.50 -7.95 6.59
CA ASN A 126 -2.16 -7.04 7.55
C ASN A 126 -1.42 -5.70 7.75
N LEU A 127 -0.76 -5.22 6.70
CA LEU A 127 -0.07 -3.92 6.69
C LEU A 127 -0.97 -2.77 6.26
N ILE A 128 -2.11 -3.07 5.67
CA ILE A 128 -3.21 -2.16 5.34
C ILE A 128 -4.54 -2.82 5.71
N THR A 129 -5.59 -2.00 5.92
CA THR A 129 -6.94 -2.49 6.18
C THR A 129 -7.64 -2.90 4.88
N GLU A 130 -8.77 -3.63 4.96
CA GLU A 130 -9.61 -3.94 3.79
C GLU A 130 -10.13 -2.66 3.12
N ASP A 131 -10.59 -1.67 3.92
CA ASP A 131 -10.93 -0.34 3.40
C ASP A 131 -9.72 0.32 2.73
N GLY A 132 -8.53 0.17 3.34
CA GLY A 132 -7.28 0.69 2.79
C GLY A 132 -6.94 0.08 1.44
N PHE A 133 -7.08 -1.23 1.31
CA PHE A 133 -6.92 -1.93 0.03
C PHE A 133 -7.89 -1.39 -1.02
N PHE A 134 -9.19 -1.32 -0.70
CA PHE A 134 -10.23 -0.83 -1.61
C PHE A 134 -9.94 0.60 -2.10
N PHE A 135 -9.67 1.53 -1.17
CA PHE A 135 -9.43 2.93 -1.56
C PHE A 135 -8.10 3.16 -2.26
N LEU A 136 -7.04 2.42 -1.91
CA LEU A 136 -5.77 2.50 -2.62
C LEU A 136 -5.86 1.89 -4.01
N ASP A 137 -6.63 0.81 -4.21
CA ASP A 137 -6.85 0.25 -5.54
C ASP A 137 -7.62 1.22 -6.45
N GLN A 138 -8.62 1.94 -5.92
CA GLN A 138 -9.26 3.05 -6.65
C GLN A 138 -8.25 4.16 -7.01
N CYS A 139 -7.35 4.53 -6.08
CA CYS A 139 -6.30 5.51 -6.38
C CYS A 139 -5.37 4.99 -7.49
N ARG A 140 -5.04 3.71 -7.51
CA ARG A 140 -4.25 3.09 -8.59
C ARG A 140 -4.93 3.24 -9.94
N GLU A 141 -6.24 2.97 -10.01
CA GLU A 141 -7.02 3.14 -11.24
C GLU A 141 -7.09 4.61 -11.68
N ILE A 142 -7.34 5.55 -10.75
CA ILE A 142 -7.33 6.98 -11.06
C ILE A 142 -5.96 7.40 -11.60
N ARG A 143 -4.87 7.02 -10.94
CA ARG A 143 -3.52 7.34 -11.38
C ARG A 143 -3.22 6.76 -12.78
N ASN A 144 -3.70 5.55 -13.06
CA ASN A 144 -3.45 4.90 -14.35
C ASN A 144 -4.23 5.54 -15.51
N ASN A 145 -5.32 6.24 -15.25
CA ASN A 145 -6.20 6.77 -16.29
C ASN A 145 -6.16 8.30 -16.41
N PHE A 146 -5.80 9.01 -15.34
CA PHE A 146 -5.91 10.47 -15.28
C PHE A 146 -4.58 11.19 -14.98
N SER A 147 -3.51 10.47 -14.71
CA SER A 147 -2.24 11.14 -14.40
C SER A 147 -1.50 11.60 -15.65
N ALA A 148 -0.57 12.54 -15.46
CA ALA A 148 0.35 13.00 -16.52
C ALA A 148 1.13 11.86 -17.21
N ALA A 149 1.26 10.69 -16.57
CA ALA A 149 1.88 9.51 -17.16
C ALA A 149 0.95 8.77 -18.15
N HIS A 150 -0.37 8.92 -17.99
CA HIS A 150 -1.40 8.24 -18.78
C HIS A 150 -2.64 9.14 -18.99
N PRO A 151 -2.53 10.21 -19.78
CA PRO A 151 -3.58 11.22 -19.94
C PRO A 151 -4.67 10.74 -20.92
N THR A 152 -5.48 9.76 -20.54
CA THR A 152 -6.40 9.08 -21.48
C THR A 152 -7.86 9.49 -21.35
N ILE A 153 -8.34 9.94 -20.19
CA ILE A 153 -9.79 10.01 -19.93
C ILE A 153 -10.27 11.42 -19.54
N GLY A 154 -9.42 12.28 -18.98
CA GLY A 154 -9.84 13.60 -18.54
C GLY A 154 -8.85 14.26 -17.59
N GLU A 155 -9.29 15.30 -16.92
CA GLU A 155 -8.49 16.11 -16.01
C GLU A 155 -8.84 15.79 -14.55
N ILE A 156 -7.89 16.03 -13.66
CA ILE A 156 -8.07 15.92 -12.20
C ILE A 156 -8.34 17.32 -11.68
N ASP A 157 -9.49 17.52 -11.03
CA ASP A 157 -9.82 18.74 -10.31
C ASP A 157 -9.24 18.77 -8.88
N ASN A 158 -9.43 19.90 -8.18
CA ASN A 158 -8.95 20.09 -6.81
C ASN A 158 -9.58 19.09 -5.82
N HIS A 159 -10.84 18.73 -5.98
CA HIS A 159 -11.55 17.81 -5.08
C HIS A 159 -11.06 16.38 -5.25
N GLU A 160 -10.91 15.91 -6.50
CA GLU A 160 -10.34 14.60 -6.78
C GLU A 160 -8.89 14.49 -6.32
N PHE A 161 -8.07 15.52 -6.54
CA PHE A 161 -6.70 15.55 -6.03
C PHE A 161 -6.66 15.44 -4.51
N ILE A 162 -7.47 16.22 -3.78
CA ILE A 162 -7.51 16.19 -2.31
C ILE A 162 -8.04 14.85 -1.80
N ASN A 163 -9.08 14.29 -2.39
CA ASN A 163 -9.60 12.96 -2.05
C ASN A 163 -8.56 11.88 -2.26
N PHE A 164 -7.90 11.88 -3.42
CA PHE A 164 -6.80 10.97 -3.74
C PHE A 164 -5.68 11.05 -2.70
N SER A 165 -5.22 12.27 -2.41
CA SER A 165 -4.15 12.51 -1.44
C SER A 165 -4.53 12.07 -0.02
N ASN A 166 -5.77 12.33 0.42
CA ASN A 166 -6.27 11.86 1.71
C ASN A 166 -6.25 10.34 1.82
N ARG A 167 -6.67 9.62 0.78
CA ARG A 167 -6.66 8.14 0.74
C ARG A 167 -5.24 7.60 0.81
N CYS A 168 -4.35 8.10 -0.02
CA CYS A 168 -2.93 7.72 -0.02
C CYS A 168 -2.28 7.96 1.36
N ILE A 169 -2.51 9.12 1.95
CA ILE A 169 -1.92 9.48 3.25
C ILE A 169 -2.53 8.62 4.36
N LYS A 170 -3.85 8.50 4.41
CA LYS A 170 -4.52 7.73 5.46
C LYS A 170 -4.11 6.27 5.46
N TYR A 171 -4.12 5.61 4.31
CA TYR A 171 -4.00 4.16 4.24
C TYR A 171 -2.59 3.65 3.95
N ALA A 172 -1.72 4.47 3.35
CA ALA A 172 -0.34 4.08 3.07
C ALA A 172 0.68 4.78 3.98
N LEU A 173 0.60 6.12 4.11
CA LEU A 173 1.62 6.93 4.77
C LEU A 173 1.40 7.10 6.28
N SER A 174 0.15 7.02 6.78
CA SER A 174 -0.10 7.08 8.22
C SER A 174 0.39 5.82 8.95
N ASN A 175 0.52 5.92 10.28
CA ASN A 175 0.88 4.78 11.13
C ASN A 175 -0.36 4.06 11.69
N GLU A 176 -1.52 4.21 11.06
CA GLU A 176 -2.73 3.50 11.50
C GLU A 176 -2.53 1.99 11.36
N ASN A 177 -2.66 1.28 12.47
CA ASN A 177 -2.63 -0.18 12.49
C ASN A 177 -4.01 -0.73 12.17
N ASN A 178 -4.06 -1.86 11.47
CA ASN A 178 -5.31 -2.57 11.26
C ASN A 178 -5.73 -3.28 12.57
N PRO A 179 -6.88 -2.93 13.18
CA PRO A 179 -7.36 -3.58 14.39
C PRO A 179 -7.83 -5.02 14.14
N VAL A 180 -8.11 -5.38 12.89
CA VAL A 180 -8.69 -6.68 12.48
C VAL A 180 -7.60 -7.54 11.85
N GLY A 181 -6.76 -8.14 12.68
CA GLY A 181 -5.71 -9.02 12.18
C GLY A 181 -4.77 -9.45 13.28
N ILE A 182 -3.88 -10.37 12.97
CA ILE A 182 -2.85 -10.84 13.90
C ILE A 182 -1.45 -10.41 13.44
N HIS A 183 -0.55 -10.28 14.40
CA HIS A 183 0.88 -10.11 14.12
C HIS A 183 1.46 -11.46 13.67
N ILE A 184 1.58 -11.64 12.36
CA ILE A 184 1.96 -12.92 11.74
C ILE A 184 3.33 -13.40 12.22
N SER A 185 4.32 -12.51 12.32
CA SER A 185 5.67 -12.87 12.76
C SER A 185 5.69 -13.38 14.20
N GLU A 186 4.92 -12.76 15.11
CA GLU A 186 4.75 -13.21 16.48
C GLU A 186 4.05 -14.58 16.51
N PHE A 187 2.95 -14.71 15.76
CA PHE A 187 2.21 -15.98 15.67
C PHE A 187 3.09 -17.12 15.18
N LEU A 188 3.84 -16.94 14.07
CA LEU A 188 4.72 -17.97 13.52
C LEU A 188 5.87 -18.31 14.47
N ASN A 189 6.40 -17.34 15.19
CA ASN A 189 7.42 -17.60 16.20
C ASN A 189 6.89 -18.48 17.35
N ILE A 190 5.72 -18.15 17.88
CA ILE A 190 5.09 -18.94 18.95
C ILE A 190 4.70 -20.34 18.43
N LEU A 191 4.17 -20.44 17.21
CA LEU A 191 3.78 -21.70 16.58
C LEU A 191 4.95 -22.70 16.49
N LYS A 192 6.17 -22.19 16.23
CA LYS A 192 7.37 -23.00 15.99
C LYS A 192 8.14 -23.37 17.27
N ASN A 193 7.96 -22.63 18.34
CA ASN A 193 8.81 -22.77 19.54
C ASN A 193 8.32 -23.79 20.58
N SER A 194 7.02 -24.06 20.63
CA SER A 194 6.47 -25.00 21.62
C SER A 194 5.12 -25.58 21.17
N LYS A 195 4.79 -26.76 21.67
CA LYS A 195 3.45 -27.33 21.52
C LYS A 195 2.43 -26.49 22.29
N PHE A 196 1.33 -26.13 21.64
CA PHE A 196 0.27 -25.34 22.26
C PHE A 196 -0.43 -26.13 23.38
N SER A 197 -0.66 -25.44 24.50
CA SER A 197 -1.67 -25.90 25.48
C SER A 197 -3.07 -25.77 24.85
N GLN A 198 -4.05 -26.41 25.48
CA GLN A 198 -5.45 -26.32 25.04
C GLN A 198 -5.97 -24.86 25.08
N GLU A 199 -5.56 -24.10 26.10
CA GLU A 199 -5.89 -22.67 26.23
C GLU A 199 -5.27 -21.82 25.14
N GLN A 200 -3.99 -22.03 24.83
CA GLN A 200 -3.29 -21.33 23.73
C GLN A 200 -3.92 -21.67 22.38
N GLN A 201 -4.27 -22.93 22.14
CA GLN A 201 -4.96 -23.33 20.92
C GLN A 201 -6.32 -22.64 20.79
N SER A 202 -7.14 -22.62 21.85
CA SER A 202 -8.43 -21.94 21.86
C SER A 202 -8.30 -20.43 21.61
N MET A 203 -7.32 -19.79 22.24
CA MET A 203 -7.02 -18.37 22.05
C MET A 203 -6.65 -18.06 20.58
N TRP A 204 -5.79 -18.88 19.96
CA TRP A 204 -5.41 -18.66 18.58
C TRP A 204 -6.54 -18.93 17.59
N ILE A 205 -7.39 -19.94 17.84
CA ILE A 205 -8.60 -20.18 17.07
C ILE A 205 -9.52 -18.96 17.12
N GLU A 206 -9.74 -18.38 18.29
CA GLU A 206 -10.56 -17.18 18.44
C GLU A 206 -9.95 -15.98 17.71
N LYS A 207 -8.65 -15.71 17.88
CA LYS A 207 -7.96 -14.62 17.17
C LYS A 207 -8.05 -14.78 15.65
N LEU A 208 -7.73 -15.97 15.14
CA LEU A 208 -7.77 -16.28 13.71
C LEU A 208 -9.19 -16.19 13.14
N SER A 209 -10.22 -16.55 13.89
CA SER A 209 -11.61 -16.43 13.44
C SER A 209 -12.03 -14.99 13.17
N LYS A 210 -11.44 -14.03 13.88
CA LYS A 210 -11.71 -12.58 13.77
C LYS A 210 -10.87 -11.86 12.71
N THR A 211 -9.87 -12.52 12.13
CA THR A 211 -9.05 -11.89 11.07
C THR A 211 -9.83 -11.80 9.76
N HIS A 212 -9.41 -10.88 8.89
CA HIS A 212 -9.98 -10.76 7.55
C HIS A 212 -9.60 -11.95 6.65
N ASP A 213 -10.43 -12.23 5.64
CA ASP A 213 -10.33 -13.48 4.86
C ASP A 213 -9.01 -13.62 4.09
N ALA A 214 -8.48 -12.53 3.52
CA ALA A 214 -7.21 -12.58 2.81
C ALA A 214 -6.03 -13.03 3.70
N GLN A 215 -5.99 -12.59 4.97
CA GLN A 215 -4.99 -13.04 5.93
C GLN A 215 -5.23 -14.49 6.36
N LYS A 216 -6.50 -14.89 6.58
CA LYS A 216 -6.86 -16.28 6.90
C LYS A 216 -6.37 -17.23 5.80
N GLU A 217 -6.68 -16.96 4.54
CA GLU A 217 -6.30 -17.82 3.42
C GLU A 217 -4.78 -18.00 3.35
N MET A 218 -4.01 -16.93 3.49
CA MET A 218 -2.55 -17.00 3.51
C MET A 218 -2.03 -17.82 4.69
N LEU A 219 -2.55 -17.57 5.91
CA LEU A 219 -2.11 -18.28 7.10
C LEU A 219 -2.44 -19.78 7.05
N PHE A 220 -3.60 -20.16 6.53
CA PHE A 220 -3.94 -21.56 6.38
C PHE A 220 -3.11 -22.29 5.34
N SER A 221 -2.81 -21.64 4.21
CA SER A 221 -1.85 -22.18 3.25
C SER A 221 -0.47 -22.41 3.90
N THR A 222 -0.02 -21.45 4.71
CA THR A 222 1.25 -21.56 5.46
C THR A 222 1.20 -22.68 6.50
N LEU A 223 0.12 -22.80 7.28
CA LEU A 223 -0.05 -23.87 8.29
C LEU A 223 -0.06 -25.25 7.64
N HIS A 224 -0.76 -25.38 6.49
CA HIS A 224 -0.76 -26.63 5.74
C HIS A 224 0.66 -26.96 5.22
N GLY A 225 1.37 -25.98 4.65
CA GLY A 225 2.76 -26.16 4.23
C GLY A 225 3.66 -26.63 5.38
N LEU A 226 3.57 -25.98 6.56
CA LEU A 226 4.33 -26.37 7.75
C LEU A 226 3.96 -27.77 8.28
N TYR A 227 2.70 -28.19 8.15
CA TYR A 227 2.30 -29.56 8.49
C TYR A 227 2.90 -30.60 7.57
N CYS A 228 2.93 -30.33 6.27
CA CYS A 228 3.47 -31.23 5.24
C CYS A 228 5.00 -31.24 5.18
N ASP A 229 5.65 -30.19 5.69
CA ASP A 229 7.10 -30.04 5.65
C ASP A 229 7.77 -31.00 6.64
N LYS A 230 8.60 -31.93 6.08
CA LYS A 230 9.34 -32.92 6.87
C LYS A 230 10.45 -32.33 7.75
N ASP A 231 10.90 -31.12 7.44
CA ASP A 231 11.91 -30.40 8.21
C ASP A 231 11.31 -29.59 9.36
N SER A 232 9.99 -29.47 9.42
CA SER A 232 9.26 -28.87 10.55
C SER A 232 9.29 -29.78 11.78
N SER A 233 9.44 -29.15 12.98
CA SER A 233 9.39 -29.89 14.25
C SER A 233 8.01 -30.56 14.46
N GLU A 234 7.97 -31.58 15.31
CA GLU A 234 6.72 -32.29 15.63
C GLU A 234 5.70 -31.33 16.27
N GLU A 235 6.14 -30.43 17.15
CA GLU A 235 5.29 -29.41 17.78
C GLU A 235 4.66 -28.49 16.76
N THR A 236 5.47 -27.98 15.80
CA THR A 236 5.00 -27.13 14.71
C THR A 236 3.95 -27.84 13.88
N ARG A 237 4.20 -29.10 13.52
CA ARG A 237 3.26 -29.90 12.72
C ARG A 237 1.96 -30.18 13.45
N VAL A 238 2.00 -30.53 14.75
CA VAL A 238 0.82 -30.77 15.59
C VAL A 238 0.00 -29.49 15.76
N ASN A 239 0.65 -28.35 16.08
CA ASN A 239 -0.01 -27.06 16.20
C ASN A 239 -0.72 -26.67 14.90
N SER A 240 -0.01 -26.78 13.77
CA SER A 240 -0.53 -26.48 12.44
C SER A 240 -1.74 -27.34 12.08
N LEU A 241 -1.66 -28.66 12.30
CA LEU A 241 -2.76 -29.59 12.05
C LEU A 241 -4.00 -29.24 12.89
N ASN A 242 -3.83 -28.96 14.18
CA ASN A 242 -4.93 -28.65 15.08
C ASN A 242 -5.64 -27.34 14.68
N LEU A 243 -4.88 -26.32 14.29
CA LEU A 243 -5.46 -25.07 13.79
C LEU A 243 -6.18 -25.30 12.46
N CYS A 244 -5.58 -25.99 11.50
CA CYS A 244 -6.25 -26.32 10.23
C CYS A 244 -7.56 -27.08 10.42
N LYS A 245 -7.60 -28.07 11.35
CA LYS A 245 -8.82 -28.82 11.67
C LYS A 245 -9.95 -27.91 12.18
N ALA A 246 -9.63 -26.90 12.98
CA ALA A 246 -10.62 -25.98 13.55
C ALA A 246 -11.31 -25.14 12.48
N PHE A 247 -10.65 -24.90 11.34
CA PHE A 247 -11.14 -24.04 10.27
C PHE A 247 -11.49 -24.76 8.97
N LYS A 248 -11.47 -26.09 8.93
CA LYS A 248 -11.72 -26.90 7.73
C LYS A 248 -12.98 -26.52 6.94
N ASP A 249 -14.03 -26.06 7.63
CA ASP A 249 -15.31 -25.71 7.03
C ASP A 249 -15.36 -24.25 6.56
N SER A 250 -14.42 -23.41 7.00
CA SER A 250 -14.32 -21.99 6.63
C SER A 250 -13.52 -21.72 5.35
N PHE A 251 -12.91 -22.74 4.76
CA PHE A 251 -12.13 -22.57 3.52
C PHE A 251 -13.03 -22.36 2.31
N SER A 252 -12.66 -21.41 1.48
CA SER A 252 -13.26 -21.25 0.15
C SER A 252 -13.00 -22.50 -0.72
N PRO A 253 -13.85 -22.79 -1.72
CA PRO A 253 -13.64 -23.93 -2.64
C PRO A 253 -12.26 -23.91 -3.31
N ASN A 254 -11.75 -22.73 -3.65
CA ASN A 254 -10.43 -22.56 -4.26
C ASN A 254 -9.28 -22.93 -3.31
N VAL A 255 -9.39 -22.59 -2.02
CA VAL A 255 -8.40 -22.97 -1.02
C VAL A 255 -8.47 -24.47 -0.76
N LYS A 256 -9.66 -25.06 -0.69
CA LYS A 256 -9.83 -26.52 -0.54
C LYS A 256 -9.20 -27.29 -1.70
N SER A 257 -9.34 -26.81 -2.93
CA SER A 257 -8.74 -27.49 -4.10
C SER A 257 -7.21 -27.41 -4.14
N ASN A 258 -6.61 -26.39 -3.54
CA ASN A 258 -5.16 -26.22 -3.46
C ASN A 258 -4.52 -26.98 -2.26
N LEU A 259 -5.33 -27.52 -1.35
CA LEU A 259 -4.89 -28.26 -0.17
C LEU A 259 -4.99 -29.79 -0.33
N ILE A 260 -5.48 -30.26 -1.48
CA ILE A 260 -5.56 -31.66 -1.88
C ILE A 260 -4.41 -31.97 -2.85
#